data_e83bdca9bcae3697e7dbfae235bc51bf
#
_entry.id   e83bdca9bcae3697e7dbfae235bc51bf
#
_cell.length_a   1.000
_cell.length_b   1.000
_cell.length_c   1.000
_cell.angle_alpha   90.00
_cell.angle_beta   90.00
_cell.angle_gamma   90.00
#
_symmetry.space_group_name_H-M   'P 1'
#
loop_
_entity.id
_entity.type
_entity.pdbx_description
1 polymer ?
#
loop_
_entity_poly.entity_id
_entity_poly.type
_entity_poly.pdbx_seq_one_letter_code
_entity_poly.pdbx_strand_id
1 'polypeptide(L)'
;MTPNSLSSPLAATPIIVVGAGLAGLTAALALHTAGRPVQVLEARERVGGRTLAVPARPQSPATEWLDLGATWGWDHHPYLMKLLAQLGIHPVEQPSAGDTAYHTAQGVHRLPHQPAGSAGYLRFPGGAAGLCHALAHRLPAGTIALNTRVTQLRWLPGQEGVTVEVVQNGRPRTYTASTVVLALPPRLVAHSIQFDPGLPASLQQTLQAVPTWMSHAMKSVAVYAEPFWRAQGWSGFAVSQVGPLVEIHDASPTAGQLGALFGFFAAGHPLRTAPLAVRQATVLAQLAQVFGPLAENPVAYHELDWAQEPLTTVPSDEGPPANVPLKGPALLRQPHWAGALYWAGAETSASEWGRLDGAVESGWWVAQQVLRHPPKQDGGGETRRT
;
A
#
# COMPACT_ATOMS: atom_id res chain seq x y z
N MET A 1 1.18 49.92 -33.52
CA MET A 1 0.41 49.06 -32.60
C MET A 1 1.22 47.80 -32.39
N THR A 2 1.95 47.73 -31.30
CA THR A 2 2.73 46.55 -30.89
C THR A 2 1.81 45.56 -30.18
N PRO A 3 1.83 44.27 -30.51
CA PRO A 3 1.00 43.30 -29.81
C PRO A 3 1.53 43.10 -28.39
N ASN A 4 0.66 43.32 -27.44
CA ASN A 4 0.84 43.00 -26.02
C ASN A 4 1.08 41.48 -25.88
N SER A 5 2.30 41.05 -25.58
CA SER A 5 2.61 39.71 -25.18
C SER A 5 1.98 39.48 -23.79
N LEU A 6 0.80 38.85 -23.77
CA LEU A 6 0.22 38.28 -22.56
C LEU A 6 1.22 37.22 -22.08
N SER A 7 2.03 37.58 -21.09
CA SER A 7 2.83 36.60 -20.33
C SER A 7 1.87 35.63 -19.70
N SER A 8 1.91 34.36 -20.15
CA SER A 8 1.23 33.24 -19.47
C SER A 8 1.61 33.28 -17.99
N PRO A 9 0.65 33.19 -17.06
CA PRO A 9 0.97 33.12 -15.64
C PRO A 9 1.95 31.97 -15.42
N LEU A 10 3.07 32.25 -14.74
CA LEU A 10 4.02 31.24 -14.33
C LEU A 10 3.24 30.13 -13.61
N ALA A 11 3.32 28.91 -14.14
CA ALA A 11 2.62 27.78 -13.55
C ALA A 11 3.08 27.64 -12.09
N ALA A 12 2.13 27.65 -11.15
CA ALA A 12 2.45 27.56 -9.73
C ALA A 12 3.26 26.28 -9.44
N THR A 13 4.34 26.41 -8.68
CA THR A 13 5.20 25.28 -8.30
C THR A 13 4.37 24.19 -7.63
N PRO A 14 4.39 22.94 -8.12
CA PRO A 14 3.51 21.88 -7.64
C PRO A 14 3.89 21.41 -6.24
N ILE A 15 2.91 20.82 -5.54
CA ILE A 15 3.14 19.96 -4.39
C ILE A 15 3.59 18.61 -4.94
N ILE A 16 4.73 18.10 -4.48
CA ILE A 16 5.20 16.77 -4.87
C ILE A 16 4.82 15.77 -3.78
N VAL A 17 4.09 14.72 -4.20
CA VAL A 17 3.80 13.54 -3.37
C VAL A 17 4.71 12.40 -3.80
N VAL A 18 5.53 11.89 -2.89
CA VAL A 18 6.46 10.79 -3.15
C VAL A 18 5.84 9.49 -2.71
N GLY A 19 5.55 8.62 -3.67
CA GLY A 19 4.88 7.35 -3.50
C GLY A 19 3.41 7.36 -3.95
N ALA A 20 3.06 6.46 -4.87
CA ALA A 20 1.70 6.26 -5.39
C ALA A 20 0.99 5.06 -4.73
N GLY A 21 1.22 4.84 -3.43
CA GLY A 21 0.43 3.96 -2.60
C GLY A 21 -0.89 4.62 -2.19
N LEU A 22 -1.74 3.89 -1.45
CA LEU A 22 -3.07 4.36 -1.04
C LEU A 22 -3.02 5.71 -0.32
N ALA A 23 -2.08 5.92 0.61
CA ALA A 23 -1.93 7.18 1.34
C ALA A 23 -1.55 8.35 0.41
N GLY A 24 -0.54 8.14 -0.45
CA GLY A 24 -0.06 9.18 -1.37
C GLY A 24 -1.11 9.57 -2.41
N LEU A 25 -1.82 8.60 -3.00
CA LEU A 25 -2.89 8.87 -3.96
C LEU A 25 -4.09 9.56 -3.31
N THR A 26 -4.43 9.19 -2.06
CA THR A 26 -5.47 9.88 -1.28
C THR A 26 -5.10 11.34 -1.03
N ALA A 27 -3.85 11.60 -0.62
CA ALA A 27 -3.35 12.96 -0.43
C ALA A 27 -3.35 13.75 -1.75
N ALA A 28 -2.83 13.16 -2.82
CA ALA A 28 -2.76 13.79 -4.13
C ALA A 28 -4.13 14.18 -4.67
N LEU A 29 -5.11 13.28 -4.58
CA LEU A 29 -6.47 13.56 -5.03
C LEU A 29 -7.13 14.66 -4.16
N ALA A 30 -6.96 14.64 -2.85
CA ALA A 30 -7.50 15.66 -1.96
C ALA A 30 -6.91 17.05 -2.25
N LEU A 31 -5.61 17.14 -2.46
CA LEU A 31 -4.92 18.39 -2.83
C LEU A 31 -5.35 18.88 -4.21
N HIS A 32 -5.43 17.99 -5.19
CA HIS A 32 -5.91 18.33 -6.54
C HIS A 32 -7.35 18.84 -6.52
N THR A 33 -8.25 18.16 -5.79
CA THR A 33 -9.65 18.59 -5.63
C THR A 33 -9.77 19.97 -4.97
N ALA A 34 -8.81 20.33 -4.11
CA ALA A 34 -8.70 21.66 -3.52
C ALA A 34 -8.03 22.70 -4.45
N GLY A 35 -7.84 22.38 -5.74
CA GLY A 35 -7.29 23.30 -6.74
C GLY A 35 -5.77 23.50 -6.68
N ARG A 36 -5.02 22.64 -5.96
CA ARG A 36 -3.57 22.73 -5.88
C ARG A 36 -2.91 21.93 -7.00
N PRO A 37 -1.87 22.48 -7.68
CA PRO A 37 -1.08 21.71 -8.62
C PRO A 37 -0.31 20.60 -7.87
N VAL A 38 -0.45 19.35 -8.31
CA VAL A 38 0.13 18.17 -7.69
C VAL A 38 0.90 17.35 -8.72
N GLN A 39 2.06 16.85 -8.31
CA GLN A 39 2.83 15.83 -9.04
C GLN A 39 3.09 14.65 -8.10
N VAL A 40 2.80 13.43 -8.55
CA VAL A 40 3.11 12.20 -7.80
C VAL A 40 4.33 11.52 -8.44
N LEU A 41 5.33 11.17 -7.63
CA LEU A 41 6.53 10.46 -8.07
C LEU A 41 6.51 9.05 -7.48
N GLU A 42 6.48 8.04 -8.34
CA GLU A 42 6.45 6.62 -7.93
C GLU A 42 7.66 5.88 -8.52
N ALA A 43 8.36 5.17 -7.67
CA ALA A 43 9.57 4.44 -8.06
C ALA A 43 9.28 3.20 -8.91
N ARG A 44 8.13 2.55 -8.72
CA ARG A 44 7.68 1.39 -9.50
C ARG A 44 7.09 1.80 -10.84
N GLU A 45 6.92 0.82 -11.70
CA GLU A 45 6.17 0.94 -12.97
C GLU A 45 4.64 0.93 -12.79
N ARG A 46 4.16 0.80 -11.54
CA ARG A 46 2.75 0.70 -11.17
C ARG A 46 2.42 1.54 -9.95
N VAL A 47 1.18 1.91 -9.82
CA VAL A 47 0.61 2.45 -8.58
C VAL A 47 0.28 1.33 -7.58
N GLY A 48 -0.10 1.68 -6.35
CA GLY A 48 -0.62 0.77 -5.33
C GLY A 48 0.35 0.50 -4.17
N GLY A 49 1.66 0.55 -4.41
CA GLY A 49 2.64 0.23 -3.35
C GLY A 49 2.40 -1.19 -2.80
N ARG A 50 2.03 -1.29 -1.53
CA ARG A 50 1.73 -2.57 -0.83
C ARG A 50 0.34 -3.15 -1.14
N THR A 51 -0.50 -2.50 -1.93
CA THR A 51 -1.71 -3.08 -2.50
C THR A 51 -1.40 -3.61 -3.89
N LEU A 52 -0.98 -4.86 -3.98
CA LEU A 52 -0.69 -5.52 -5.23
C LEU A 52 -1.75 -6.57 -5.51
N ALA A 53 -2.39 -6.48 -6.66
CA ALA A 53 -3.24 -7.53 -7.19
C ALA A 53 -2.72 -8.00 -8.55
N VAL A 54 -2.93 -9.29 -8.85
CA VAL A 54 -2.52 -9.94 -10.10
C VAL A 54 -3.72 -10.66 -10.73
N PRO A 55 -3.77 -10.80 -12.06
CA PRO A 55 -4.82 -11.59 -12.70
C PRO A 55 -4.77 -13.04 -12.20
N ALA A 56 -5.93 -13.63 -11.90
CA ALA A 56 -6.03 -15.01 -11.42
C ALA A 56 -5.44 -16.00 -12.43
N ARG A 57 -5.63 -15.74 -13.72
CA ARG A 57 -5.01 -16.45 -14.86
C ARG A 57 -4.57 -15.42 -15.89
N PRO A 58 -3.66 -15.75 -16.79
CA PRO A 58 -3.35 -14.91 -17.94
C PRO A 58 -4.65 -14.47 -18.63
N GLN A 59 -4.79 -13.15 -18.88
CA GLN A 59 -5.98 -12.53 -19.52
C GLN A 59 -7.27 -12.52 -18.69
N SER A 60 -7.25 -12.89 -17.41
CA SER A 60 -8.40 -12.68 -16.52
C SER A 60 -8.78 -11.21 -16.46
N PRO A 61 -10.11 -10.88 -16.52
CA PRO A 61 -10.57 -9.51 -16.33
C PRO A 61 -10.20 -8.99 -14.94
N ALA A 62 -10.17 -7.68 -14.76
CA ALA A 62 -9.78 -7.05 -13.49
C ALA A 62 -10.65 -7.50 -12.29
N THR A 63 -11.90 -7.92 -12.55
CA THR A 63 -12.79 -8.48 -11.53
C THR A 63 -12.35 -9.85 -10.99
N GLU A 64 -11.44 -10.52 -11.68
CA GLU A 64 -10.83 -11.80 -11.29
C GLU A 64 -9.38 -11.64 -10.78
N TRP A 65 -8.98 -10.43 -10.39
CA TRP A 65 -7.65 -10.22 -9.83
C TRP A 65 -7.61 -10.61 -8.35
N LEU A 66 -6.43 -11.05 -7.92
CA LEU A 66 -6.15 -11.61 -6.61
C LEU A 66 -5.09 -10.80 -5.88
N ASP A 67 -5.30 -10.53 -4.60
CA ASP A 67 -4.36 -9.77 -3.78
C ASP A 67 -3.13 -10.61 -3.38
N LEU A 68 -1.96 -10.19 -3.81
CA LEU A 68 -0.66 -10.59 -3.26
C LEU A 68 -0.16 -9.62 -2.18
N GLY A 69 -0.78 -8.46 -2.05
CA GLY A 69 -0.57 -7.47 -0.99
C GLY A 69 -1.70 -7.46 0.03
N ALA A 70 -2.00 -6.25 0.54
CA ALA A 70 -3.14 -6.02 1.43
C ALA A 70 -4.44 -6.48 0.79
N THR A 71 -5.30 -7.12 1.58
CA THR A 71 -6.51 -7.78 1.08
C THR A 71 -7.76 -7.20 1.71
N TRP A 72 -7.74 -6.87 3.02
CA TRP A 72 -8.93 -6.62 3.79
C TRP A 72 -9.08 -5.20 4.28
N GLY A 73 -10.32 -4.75 4.31
CA GLY A 73 -10.83 -3.69 5.15
C GLY A 73 -11.83 -4.24 6.16
N TRP A 74 -12.39 -3.35 6.97
CA TRP A 74 -13.44 -3.68 7.93
C TRP A 74 -14.55 -2.63 7.83
N ASP A 75 -15.77 -3.03 8.13
CA ASP A 75 -16.96 -2.16 8.09
C ASP A 75 -16.89 -1.00 9.10
N HIS A 76 -16.17 -1.19 10.20
CA HIS A 76 -15.92 -0.18 11.23
C HIS A 76 -14.75 0.76 10.92
N HIS A 77 -14.10 0.65 9.75
CA HIS A 77 -13.02 1.52 9.27
C HIS A 77 -13.58 2.80 8.63
N PRO A 78 -13.69 3.94 9.34
CA PRO A 78 -14.48 5.08 8.90
C PRO A 78 -13.88 5.78 7.68
N TYR A 79 -12.56 5.88 7.60
CA TYR A 79 -11.89 6.56 6.50
C TYR A 79 -11.94 5.72 5.22
N LEU A 80 -11.74 4.43 5.33
CA LEU A 80 -11.85 3.49 4.22
C LEU A 80 -13.28 3.46 3.66
N MET A 81 -14.28 3.33 4.52
CA MET A 81 -15.69 3.32 4.12
C MET A 81 -16.09 4.63 3.42
N LYS A 82 -15.61 5.77 3.92
CA LYS A 82 -15.81 7.07 3.27
C LYS A 82 -15.14 7.13 1.90
N LEU A 83 -13.92 6.61 1.76
CA LEU A 83 -13.22 6.54 0.48
C LEU A 83 -13.98 5.67 -0.52
N LEU A 84 -14.43 4.48 -0.11
CA LEU A 84 -15.21 3.56 -0.93
C LEU A 84 -16.47 4.24 -1.48
N ALA A 85 -17.21 4.95 -0.62
CA ALA A 85 -18.39 5.71 -1.02
C ALA A 85 -18.04 6.80 -2.04
N GLN A 86 -16.96 7.55 -1.85
CA GLN A 86 -16.48 8.57 -2.79
C GLN A 86 -16.07 7.98 -4.13
N LEU A 87 -15.50 6.77 -4.14
CA LEU A 87 -15.06 6.09 -5.35
C LEU A 87 -16.20 5.36 -6.06
N GLY A 88 -17.35 5.15 -5.41
CA GLY A 88 -18.44 4.32 -5.91
C GLY A 88 -18.08 2.83 -5.93
N ILE A 89 -17.18 2.40 -5.02
CA ILE A 89 -16.76 1.01 -4.91
C ILE A 89 -17.58 0.34 -3.82
N HIS A 90 -18.25 -0.77 -4.19
CA HIS A 90 -19.02 -1.59 -3.27
C HIS A 90 -18.16 -2.78 -2.82
N PRO A 91 -17.71 -2.81 -1.55
CA PRO A 91 -16.97 -3.94 -1.03
C PRO A 91 -17.89 -5.15 -0.91
N VAL A 92 -17.30 -6.33 -0.84
CA VAL A 92 -17.98 -7.60 -0.58
C VAL A 92 -17.42 -8.22 0.68
N GLU A 93 -18.26 -8.98 1.39
CA GLU A 93 -17.80 -9.71 2.56
C GLU A 93 -16.83 -10.83 2.18
N GLN A 94 -15.87 -11.09 3.05
CA GLN A 94 -14.99 -12.24 2.95
C GLN A 94 -15.81 -13.52 3.01
N PRO A 95 -15.70 -14.45 2.03
CA PRO A 95 -16.36 -15.75 2.14
C PRO A 95 -15.94 -16.48 3.41
N SER A 96 -16.92 -16.90 4.21
CA SER A 96 -16.68 -17.55 5.51
C SER A 96 -17.66 -18.69 5.80
N ALA A 97 -18.59 -18.95 4.88
CA ALA A 97 -19.57 -20.04 5.05
C ALA A 97 -18.90 -21.41 5.02
N GLY A 98 -19.18 -22.25 6.00
CA GLY A 98 -18.61 -23.59 6.17
C GLY A 98 -17.66 -23.69 7.36
N ASP A 99 -17.13 -24.89 7.59
CA ASP A 99 -16.29 -25.20 8.73
C ASP A 99 -14.86 -24.71 8.54
N THR A 100 -14.18 -24.42 9.64
CA THR A 100 -12.74 -24.06 9.68
C THR A 100 -11.91 -25.34 9.82
N ALA A 101 -10.80 -25.40 9.09
CA ALA A 101 -9.81 -26.46 9.27
C ALA A 101 -8.75 -26.04 10.31
N TYR A 102 -8.49 -26.92 11.29
CA TYR A 102 -7.35 -26.79 12.19
C TYR A 102 -6.38 -27.93 11.92
N HIS A 103 -5.23 -27.61 11.32
CA HIS A 103 -4.26 -28.59 10.85
C HIS A 103 -3.09 -28.71 11.82
N THR A 104 -2.90 -29.93 12.36
CA THR A 104 -1.86 -30.27 13.33
C THR A 104 -1.06 -31.48 12.87
N ALA A 105 -0.03 -31.87 13.59
CA ALA A 105 0.73 -33.10 13.33
C ALA A 105 -0.13 -34.39 13.45
N GLN A 106 -1.27 -34.33 14.13
CA GLN A 106 -2.22 -35.45 14.28
C GLN A 106 -3.25 -35.51 13.14
N GLY A 107 -3.25 -34.52 12.25
CA GLY A 107 -4.18 -34.43 11.12
C GLY A 107 -5.00 -33.16 11.11
N VAL A 108 -6.04 -33.15 10.28
CA VAL A 108 -6.97 -32.01 10.12
C VAL A 108 -8.21 -32.21 10.97
N HIS A 109 -8.46 -31.25 11.85
CA HIS A 109 -9.63 -31.21 12.70
C HIS A 109 -10.64 -30.21 12.12
N ARG A 110 -11.90 -30.62 12.03
CA ARG A 110 -13.00 -29.79 11.57
C ARG A 110 -13.61 -29.04 12.75
N LEU A 111 -13.54 -27.72 12.70
CA LEU A 111 -14.18 -26.83 13.69
C LEU A 111 -15.45 -26.26 13.08
N PRO A 112 -16.63 -26.47 13.73
CA PRO A 112 -17.88 -25.94 13.23
C PRO A 112 -17.80 -24.42 13.01
N HIS A 113 -18.48 -23.95 11.96
CA HIS A 113 -18.54 -22.53 11.62
C HIS A 113 -18.92 -21.69 12.85
N GLN A 114 -18.07 -20.73 13.16
CA GLN A 114 -18.36 -19.69 14.14
C GLN A 114 -18.51 -18.35 13.42
N PRO A 115 -19.71 -17.75 13.38
CA PRO A 115 -19.94 -16.51 12.64
C PRO A 115 -19.07 -15.33 13.07
N ALA A 116 -18.52 -15.37 14.27
CA ALA A 116 -17.77 -14.25 14.87
C ALA A 116 -16.33 -14.07 14.32
N GLY A 117 -15.74 -15.07 13.67
CA GLY A 117 -14.31 -15.04 13.32
C GLY A 117 -13.97 -14.22 12.09
N SER A 118 -14.91 -14.00 11.16
CA SER A 118 -14.71 -13.23 9.92
C SER A 118 -15.74 -12.11 9.76
N ALA A 119 -16.54 -11.83 10.78
CA ALA A 119 -17.53 -10.76 10.74
C ALA A 119 -16.84 -9.41 10.49
N GLY A 120 -17.27 -8.71 9.45
CA GLY A 120 -16.78 -7.39 9.10
C GLY A 120 -15.53 -7.35 8.21
N TYR A 121 -14.97 -8.50 7.83
CA TYR A 121 -13.89 -8.52 6.83
C TYR A 121 -14.45 -8.22 5.44
N LEU A 122 -13.94 -7.17 4.82
CA LEU A 122 -14.35 -6.69 3.50
C LEU A 122 -13.24 -6.90 2.48
N ARG A 123 -13.62 -7.34 1.29
CA ARG A 123 -12.78 -7.44 0.11
C ARG A 123 -13.25 -6.47 -0.98
N PHE A 124 -12.41 -6.20 -1.94
CA PHE A 124 -12.67 -5.20 -2.98
C PHE A 124 -12.69 -5.86 -4.35
N PRO A 125 -13.63 -5.47 -5.26
CA PRO A 125 -13.59 -5.91 -6.63
C PRO A 125 -12.26 -5.55 -7.30
N GLY A 126 -11.58 -6.52 -7.89
CA GLY A 126 -10.25 -6.33 -8.46
C GLY A 126 -9.12 -6.22 -7.44
N GLY A 127 -9.37 -6.60 -6.18
CA GLY A 127 -8.44 -6.52 -5.07
C GLY A 127 -8.26 -5.10 -4.51
N ALA A 128 -7.51 -4.98 -3.42
CA ALA A 128 -7.23 -3.67 -2.80
C ALA A 128 -6.44 -2.72 -3.71
N ALA A 129 -5.71 -3.24 -4.70
CA ALA A 129 -5.06 -2.42 -5.73
C ALA A 129 -6.08 -1.61 -6.56
N GLY A 130 -7.31 -2.10 -6.72
CA GLY A 130 -8.40 -1.41 -7.39
C GLY A 130 -8.70 -0.03 -6.80
N LEU A 131 -8.54 0.14 -5.48
CA LEU A 131 -8.69 1.44 -4.80
C LEU A 131 -7.66 2.45 -5.31
N CYS A 132 -6.40 2.01 -5.44
CA CYS A 132 -5.32 2.87 -5.93
C CYS A 132 -5.49 3.20 -7.41
N HIS A 133 -5.93 2.25 -8.23
CA HIS A 133 -6.27 2.49 -9.64
C HIS A 133 -7.41 3.51 -9.77
N ALA A 134 -8.49 3.36 -8.98
CA ALA A 134 -9.61 4.29 -8.99
C ALA A 134 -9.22 5.71 -8.59
N LEU A 135 -8.34 5.86 -7.59
CA LEU A 135 -7.77 7.17 -7.20
C LEU A 135 -6.91 7.76 -8.33
N ALA A 136 -6.02 6.96 -8.91
CA ALA A 136 -5.14 7.39 -9.99
C ALA A 136 -5.92 7.86 -11.23
N HIS A 137 -6.99 7.17 -11.59
CA HIS A 137 -7.86 7.55 -12.71
C HIS A 137 -8.62 8.87 -12.50
N ARG A 138 -8.74 9.36 -11.27
CA ARG A 138 -9.37 10.66 -10.97
C ARG A 138 -8.38 11.84 -11.02
N LEU A 139 -7.10 11.55 -11.12
CA LEU A 139 -6.07 12.56 -11.31
C LEU A 139 -5.88 12.84 -12.82
N PRO A 140 -5.59 14.09 -13.22
CA PRO A 140 -5.29 14.40 -14.60
C PRO A 140 -4.15 13.57 -15.18
N ALA A 141 -4.21 13.30 -16.48
CA ALA A 141 -3.11 12.64 -17.17
C ALA A 141 -1.78 13.38 -16.96
N GLY A 142 -0.69 12.64 -16.73
CA GLY A 142 0.62 13.21 -16.44
C GLY A 142 0.87 13.60 -14.97
N THR A 143 -0.16 13.56 -14.10
CA THR A 143 0.03 13.84 -12.67
C THR A 143 0.91 12.79 -11.98
N ILE A 144 0.93 11.55 -12.45
CA ILE A 144 1.72 10.46 -11.86
C ILE A 144 2.89 10.14 -12.77
N ALA A 145 4.12 10.27 -12.27
CA ALA A 145 5.34 9.85 -12.92
C ALA A 145 5.82 8.53 -12.32
N LEU A 146 5.61 7.45 -13.05
CA LEU A 146 6.11 6.10 -12.70
C LEU A 146 7.61 5.99 -13.02
N ASN A 147 8.26 4.91 -12.55
CA ASN A 147 9.68 4.65 -12.71
C ASN A 147 10.55 5.85 -12.29
N THR A 148 10.10 6.60 -11.27
CA THR A 148 10.69 7.84 -10.78
C THR A 148 11.02 7.71 -9.29
N ARG A 149 12.25 7.33 -9.00
CA ARG A 149 12.75 7.12 -7.65
C ARG A 149 13.40 8.38 -7.10
N VAL A 150 12.85 8.95 -6.03
CA VAL A 150 13.46 10.07 -5.30
C VAL A 150 14.70 9.59 -4.56
N THR A 151 15.80 10.33 -4.68
CA THR A 151 17.09 10.00 -4.07
C THR A 151 17.58 11.06 -3.09
N GLN A 152 17.22 12.33 -3.32
CA GLN A 152 17.61 13.43 -2.44
C GLN A 152 16.55 14.53 -2.42
N LEU A 153 16.37 15.13 -1.25
CA LEU A 153 15.59 16.34 -1.05
C LEU A 153 16.51 17.43 -0.51
N ARG A 154 16.50 18.60 -1.17
CA ARG A 154 17.27 19.76 -0.74
C ARG A 154 16.34 20.94 -0.49
N TRP A 155 16.43 21.53 0.69
CA TRP A 155 15.67 22.69 1.10
C TRP A 155 16.60 23.75 1.68
N LEU A 156 16.56 24.95 1.13
CA LEU A 156 17.35 26.07 1.63
C LEU A 156 16.42 27.05 2.36
N PRO A 157 16.69 27.36 3.62
CA PRO A 157 15.93 28.37 4.36
C PRO A 157 15.96 29.72 3.62
N GLY A 158 14.78 30.32 3.43
CA GLY A 158 14.65 31.59 2.72
C GLY A 158 14.58 31.50 1.18
N GLN A 159 14.74 30.30 0.59
CA GLN A 159 14.41 30.03 -0.80
C GLN A 159 13.01 29.41 -0.92
N GLU A 160 12.33 29.75 -2.00
CA GLU A 160 11.05 29.15 -2.31
C GLU A 160 11.24 27.72 -2.82
N GLY A 161 10.66 26.75 -2.09
CA GLY A 161 10.51 25.38 -2.53
C GLY A 161 11.62 24.42 -2.11
N VAL A 162 11.41 23.18 -2.52
CA VAL A 162 12.28 22.02 -2.28
C VAL A 162 12.77 21.50 -3.62
N THR A 163 14.07 21.34 -3.77
CA THR A 163 14.66 20.61 -4.90
C THR A 163 14.55 19.11 -4.64
N VAL A 164 13.99 18.37 -5.59
CA VAL A 164 13.77 16.93 -5.53
C VAL A 164 14.60 16.25 -6.61
N GLU A 165 15.67 15.57 -6.21
CA GLU A 165 16.50 14.79 -7.11
C GLU A 165 15.97 13.37 -7.26
N VAL A 166 15.91 12.88 -8.49
CA VAL A 166 15.33 11.58 -8.82
C VAL A 166 16.15 10.84 -9.85
N VAL A 167 15.96 9.52 -9.89
CA VAL A 167 16.30 8.67 -11.05
C VAL A 167 15.00 8.28 -11.73
N GLN A 168 14.77 8.80 -12.93
CA GLN A 168 13.60 8.52 -13.75
C GLN A 168 13.98 7.71 -14.99
N ASN A 169 13.40 6.51 -15.14
CA ASN A 169 13.77 5.60 -16.24
C ASN A 169 15.29 5.42 -16.37
N GLY A 170 15.98 5.26 -15.23
CA GLY A 170 17.45 5.08 -15.17
C GLY A 170 18.29 6.36 -15.38
N ARG A 171 17.66 7.54 -15.55
CA ARG A 171 18.35 8.80 -15.79
C ARG A 171 18.13 9.79 -14.64
N PRO A 172 19.17 10.53 -14.20
CA PRO A 172 19.00 11.55 -13.19
C PRO A 172 18.15 12.71 -13.74
N ARG A 173 17.24 13.21 -12.90
CA ARG A 173 16.41 14.39 -13.15
C ARG A 173 16.19 15.16 -11.86
N THR A 174 15.77 16.41 -12.00
CA THR A 174 15.46 17.31 -10.89
C THR A 174 14.08 17.89 -11.07
N TYR A 175 13.31 17.90 -9.98
CA TYR A 175 12.03 18.59 -9.87
C TYR A 175 12.14 19.69 -8.82
N THR A 176 11.25 20.68 -8.91
CA THR A 176 11.06 21.70 -7.87
C THR A 176 9.66 21.58 -7.32
N ALA A 177 9.52 21.60 -6.01
CA ALA A 177 8.26 21.50 -5.30
C ALA A 177 8.06 22.68 -4.37
N SER A 178 6.83 23.19 -4.24
CA SER A 178 6.49 24.12 -3.16
C SER A 178 6.46 23.42 -1.80
N THR A 179 6.08 22.18 -1.81
CA THR A 179 5.97 21.31 -0.63
C THR A 179 6.16 19.85 -1.05
N VAL A 180 6.78 19.04 -0.21
CA VAL A 180 6.95 17.59 -0.42
C VAL A 180 6.17 16.82 0.63
N VAL A 181 5.39 15.84 0.19
CA VAL A 181 4.73 14.84 1.03
C VAL A 181 5.39 13.48 0.79
N LEU A 182 6.05 12.94 1.79
CA LEU A 182 6.66 11.60 1.75
C LEU A 182 5.62 10.56 2.17
N ALA A 183 5.07 9.82 1.19
CA ALA A 183 4.07 8.77 1.40
C ALA A 183 4.70 7.36 1.25
N LEU A 184 5.80 7.14 1.95
CA LEU A 184 6.63 5.95 1.93
C LEU A 184 6.77 5.36 3.35
N PRO A 185 7.12 4.07 3.50
CA PRO A 185 7.48 3.50 4.80
C PRO A 185 8.63 4.31 5.43
N PRO A 186 8.54 4.67 6.73
CA PRO A 186 9.54 5.53 7.38
C PRO A 186 10.97 4.98 7.30
N ARG A 187 11.17 3.69 7.54
CA ARG A 187 12.50 3.06 7.42
C ARG A 187 13.06 3.13 6.00
N LEU A 188 12.20 2.95 5.00
CA LEU A 188 12.62 3.07 3.60
C LEU A 188 13.10 4.50 3.29
N VAL A 189 12.40 5.52 3.80
CA VAL A 189 12.85 6.92 3.66
C VAL A 189 14.20 7.13 4.31
N ALA A 190 14.38 6.69 5.57
CA ALA A 190 15.65 6.82 6.29
C ALA A 190 16.82 6.12 5.58
N HIS A 191 16.54 5.05 4.84
CA HIS A 191 17.54 4.25 4.15
C HIS A 191 17.88 4.79 2.75
N SER A 192 16.90 5.34 2.04
CA SER A 192 17.01 5.56 0.58
C SER A 192 17.01 7.02 0.13
N ILE A 193 16.65 7.98 1.01
CA ILE A 193 16.58 9.40 0.66
C ILE A 193 17.58 10.20 1.47
N GLN A 194 18.40 10.99 0.77
CA GLN A 194 19.29 11.97 1.37
C GLN A 194 18.55 13.28 1.62
N PHE A 195 18.86 13.96 2.73
CA PHE A 195 18.23 15.22 3.14
C PHE A 195 19.32 16.31 3.30
N ASP A 196 19.09 17.47 2.70
CA ASP A 196 19.95 18.64 2.84
C ASP A 196 19.07 19.89 3.08
N PRO A 197 19.11 20.50 4.28
CA PRO A 197 19.89 20.07 5.45
C PRO A 197 19.41 18.71 6.01
N GLY A 198 20.29 18.02 6.73
CA GLY A 198 19.97 16.77 7.40
C GLY A 198 18.77 16.92 8.33
N LEU A 199 17.98 15.86 8.46
CA LEU A 199 16.84 15.85 9.38
C LEU A 199 17.33 15.91 10.84
N PRO A 200 16.55 16.51 11.77
CA PRO A 200 16.85 16.46 13.20
C PRO A 200 17.06 15.02 13.69
N ALA A 201 18.02 14.81 14.61
CA ALA A 201 18.34 13.48 15.10
C ALA A 201 17.14 12.70 15.65
N SER A 202 16.23 13.39 16.37
CA SER A 202 14.99 12.79 16.88
C SER A 202 14.08 12.27 15.77
N LEU A 203 14.02 12.97 14.64
CA LEU A 203 13.22 12.55 13.49
C LEU A 203 13.88 11.36 12.78
N GLN A 204 15.21 11.38 12.58
CA GLN A 204 15.95 10.26 12.01
C GLN A 204 15.78 8.98 12.85
N GLN A 205 15.90 9.08 14.17
CA GLN A 205 15.66 7.97 15.09
C GLN A 205 14.22 7.46 14.99
N THR A 206 13.26 8.37 14.91
CA THR A 206 11.84 7.99 14.74
C THR A 206 11.62 7.21 13.44
N LEU A 207 12.17 7.68 12.33
CA LEU A 207 12.05 6.99 11.03
C LEU A 207 12.64 5.58 11.08
N GLN A 208 13.78 5.41 11.70
CA GLN A 208 14.46 4.10 11.86
C GLN A 208 13.72 3.16 12.82
N ALA A 209 13.07 3.71 13.86
CA ALA A 209 12.37 2.94 14.87
C ALA A 209 11.01 2.39 14.39
N VAL A 210 10.34 3.06 13.44
CA VAL A 210 9.01 2.63 12.97
C VAL A 210 9.14 1.45 12.01
N PRO A 211 8.67 0.24 12.38
CA PRO A 211 8.77 -0.92 11.50
C PRO A 211 7.88 -0.74 10.27
N THR A 212 8.28 -1.32 9.15
CA THR A 212 7.44 -1.39 7.96
C THR A 212 6.42 -2.52 8.12
N TRP A 213 5.12 -2.17 8.16
CA TRP A 213 4.06 -3.17 8.36
C TRP A 213 4.02 -4.20 7.25
N MET A 214 3.97 -5.49 7.64
CA MET A 214 3.93 -6.65 6.74
C MET A 214 5.12 -6.78 5.77
N SER A 215 6.23 -6.09 6.02
CA SER A 215 7.47 -6.22 5.24
C SER A 215 8.02 -7.65 5.22
N HIS A 216 7.79 -8.41 6.28
CA HIS A 216 8.22 -9.81 6.44
C HIS A 216 7.25 -10.81 5.80
N ALA A 217 6.07 -10.38 5.35
CA ALA A 217 5.05 -11.30 4.87
C ALA A 217 5.47 -11.97 3.55
N MET A 218 5.26 -13.26 3.45
CA MET A 218 5.27 -13.99 2.20
C MET A 218 3.91 -14.62 2.00
N LYS A 219 3.32 -14.41 0.82
CA LYS A 219 1.97 -14.85 0.48
C LYS A 219 2.00 -15.71 -0.77
N SER A 220 1.24 -16.82 -0.76
CA SER A 220 0.98 -17.62 -1.95
C SER A 220 -0.50 -17.71 -2.23
N VAL A 221 -0.88 -17.85 -3.50
CA VAL A 221 -2.26 -18.02 -3.95
C VAL A 221 -2.31 -19.15 -4.97
N ALA A 222 -3.06 -20.21 -4.66
CA ALA A 222 -3.37 -21.28 -5.60
C ALA A 222 -4.77 -21.06 -6.17
N VAL A 223 -4.90 -21.08 -7.50
CA VAL A 223 -6.14 -20.82 -8.24
C VAL A 223 -6.69 -22.12 -8.79
N TYR A 224 -7.99 -22.33 -8.69
CA TYR A 224 -8.69 -23.54 -9.13
C TYR A 224 -9.84 -23.18 -10.09
N ALA A 225 -10.28 -24.16 -10.88
CA ALA A 225 -11.40 -23.99 -11.80
C ALA A 225 -12.71 -23.59 -11.06
N GLU A 226 -12.86 -24.06 -9.81
CA GLU A 226 -13.98 -23.76 -8.93
C GLU A 226 -13.56 -23.84 -7.46
N PRO A 227 -14.29 -23.23 -6.52
CA PRO A 227 -14.01 -23.32 -5.09
C PRO A 227 -14.52 -24.66 -4.50
N PHE A 228 -13.89 -25.77 -4.89
CA PHE A 228 -14.29 -27.15 -4.59
C PHE A 228 -14.43 -27.46 -3.09
N TRP A 229 -13.69 -26.77 -2.23
CA TRP A 229 -13.77 -26.93 -0.77
C TRP A 229 -15.14 -26.54 -0.22
N ARG A 230 -15.84 -25.58 -0.86
CA ARG A 230 -17.18 -25.16 -0.44
C ARG A 230 -18.21 -26.28 -0.58
N ALA A 231 -18.14 -27.08 -1.65
CA ALA A 231 -19.00 -28.25 -1.84
C ALA A 231 -18.76 -29.35 -0.79
N GLN A 232 -17.59 -29.34 -0.14
CA GLN A 232 -17.24 -30.25 0.95
C GLN A 232 -17.60 -29.69 2.34
N GLY A 233 -18.22 -28.50 2.40
CA GLY A 233 -18.62 -27.82 3.62
C GLY A 233 -17.50 -27.05 4.33
N TRP A 234 -16.36 -26.81 3.67
CA TRP A 234 -15.28 -25.98 4.19
C TRP A 234 -15.45 -24.50 3.81
N SER A 235 -15.11 -23.60 4.72
CA SER A 235 -15.11 -22.16 4.47
C SER A 235 -13.93 -21.70 3.61
N GLY A 236 -12.92 -22.53 3.44
CA GLY A 236 -11.62 -22.13 2.87
C GLY A 236 -10.70 -21.47 3.89
N PHE A 237 -11.13 -21.28 5.13
CA PHE A 237 -10.28 -20.83 6.22
C PHE A 237 -9.62 -22.01 6.93
N ALA A 238 -8.30 -21.89 7.14
CA ALA A 238 -7.55 -22.85 7.94
C ALA A 238 -6.45 -22.17 8.76
N VAL A 239 -6.23 -22.70 9.97
CA VAL A 239 -5.04 -22.43 10.77
C VAL A 239 -4.20 -23.69 10.81
N SER A 240 -2.92 -23.58 10.53
CA SER A 240 -2.02 -24.73 10.46
C SER A 240 -0.80 -24.57 11.37
N GLN A 241 -0.53 -25.60 12.16
CA GLN A 241 0.69 -25.72 12.97
C GLN A 241 1.79 -26.49 12.23
N VAL A 242 1.50 -27.05 11.07
CA VAL A 242 2.45 -27.85 10.26
C VAL A 242 2.44 -27.37 8.82
N GLY A 243 3.61 -27.49 8.17
CA GLY A 243 3.81 -27.04 6.80
C GLY A 243 4.16 -25.55 6.68
N PRO A 244 4.35 -25.06 5.45
CA PRO A 244 4.81 -23.70 5.23
C PRO A 244 3.76 -22.62 5.52
N LEU A 245 2.47 -22.90 5.29
CA LEU A 245 1.39 -21.94 5.49
C LEU A 245 0.81 -22.08 6.89
N VAL A 246 0.74 -20.96 7.61
CA VAL A 246 0.20 -20.90 8.99
C VAL A 246 -1.26 -20.48 9.03
N GLU A 247 -1.70 -19.70 8.06
CA GLU A 247 -3.04 -19.19 7.94
C GLU A 247 -3.45 -19.20 6.47
N ILE A 248 -4.60 -19.79 6.16
CA ILE A 248 -5.10 -19.98 4.79
C ILE A 248 -6.51 -19.41 4.72
N HIS A 249 -6.86 -18.76 3.61
CA HIS A 249 -8.17 -18.16 3.40
C HIS A 249 -8.67 -18.38 1.98
N ASP A 250 -10.00 -18.38 1.84
CA ASP A 250 -10.67 -18.31 0.54
C ASP A 250 -10.41 -16.93 -0.09
N ALA A 251 -9.68 -16.94 -1.20
CA ALA A 251 -9.36 -15.76 -2.00
C ALA A 251 -10.14 -15.72 -3.32
N SER A 252 -11.15 -16.57 -3.48
CA SER A 252 -11.90 -16.65 -4.75
C SER A 252 -12.30 -15.26 -5.22
N PRO A 253 -12.15 -14.95 -6.51
CA PRO A 253 -12.58 -13.68 -7.07
C PRO A 253 -14.02 -13.35 -6.72
N THR A 254 -14.35 -12.07 -6.64
CA THR A 254 -15.71 -11.60 -6.34
C THR A 254 -16.69 -11.84 -7.48
N ALA A 255 -16.18 -12.13 -8.66
CA ALA A 255 -16.94 -12.47 -9.86
C ALA A 255 -16.34 -13.72 -10.53
N GLY A 256 -17.14 -14.42 -11.34
CA GLY A 256 -16.70 -15.63 -12.02
C GLY A 256 -16.87 -16.90 -11.20
N GLN A 257 -16.32 -18.00 -11.71
CA GLN A 257 -16.43 -19.33 -11.12
C GLN A 257 -15.14 -19.83 -10.46
N LEU A 258 -14.03 -19.08 -10.64
CA LEU A 258 -12.75 -19.50 -10.12
C LEU A 258 -12.75 -19.60 -8.61
N GLY A 259 -12.14 -20.65 -8.08
CA GLY A 259 -11.73 -20.74 -6.69
C GLY A 259 -10.30 -20.26 -6.51
N ALA A 260 -9.98 -19.70 -5.35
CA ALA A 260 -8.60 -19.42 -4.97
C ALA A 260 -8.43 -19.58 -3.46
N LEU A 261 -7.32 -20.19 -3.07
CA LEU A 261 -6.87 -20.26 -1.68
C LEU A 261 -5.56 -19.49 -1.55
N PHE A 262 -5.50 -18.52 -0.66
CA PHE A 262 -4.23 -17.90 -0.32
C PHE A 262 -3.78 -18.30 1.09
N GLY A 263 -2.46 -18.28 1.31
CA GLY A 263 -1.92 -18.50 2.63
C GLY A 263 -0.68 -17.66 2.90
N PHE A 264 -0.44 -17.41 4.19
CA PHE A 264 0.77 -16.77 4.67
C PHE A 264 1.80 -17.82 5.07
N PHE A 265 3.02 -17.68 4.54
CA PHE A 265 4.14 -18.48 5.02
C PHE A 265 4.49 -18.12 6.46
N ALA A 266 4.86 -19.13 7.24
CA ALA A 266 5.44 -18.89 8.56
C ALA A 266 6.67 -17.99 8.44
N ALA A 267 6.78 -17.01 9.33
CA ALA A 267 7.94 -16.15 9.39
C ALA A 267 9.20 -16.99 9.68
N GLY A 268 10.26 -16.80 8.88
CA GLY A 268 11.51 -17.55 9.02
C GLY A 268 11.45 -19.02 8.59
N HIS A 269 10.35 -19.48 7.95
CA HIS A 269 10.28 -20.86 7.47
C HIS A 269 11.38 -21.14 6.41
N PRO A 270 12.18 -22.22 6.54
CA PRO A 270 13.30 -22.49 5.64
C PRO A 270 12.91 -22.57 4.16
N LEU A 271 11.69 -23.02 3.88
CA LEU A 271 11.17 -23.16 2.53
C LEU A 271 11.13 -21.82 1.76
N ARG A 272 11.09 -20.67 2.45
CA ARG A 272 11.05 -19.34 1.78
C ARG A 272 12.25 -19.11 0.85
N THR A 273 13.39 -19.70 1.15
CA THR A 273 14.61 -19.59 0.33
C THR A 273 14.78 -20.72 -0.67
N ALA A 274 13.89 -21.72 -0.67
CA ALA A 274 13.93 -22.82 -1.60
C ALA A 274 13.52 -22.38 -3.04
N PRO A 275 13.85 -23.12 -4.09
CA PRO A 275 13.37 -22.85 -5.45
C PRO A 275 11.84 -22.82 -5.53
N LEU A 276 11.28 -21.97 -6.42
CA LEU A 276 9.83 -21.81 -6.60
C LEU A 276 9.09 -23.14 -6.76
N ALA A 277 9.60 -24.04 -7.60
CA ALA A 277 8.96 -25.33 -7.83
C ALA A 277 8.84 -26.19 -6.55
N VAL A 278 9.84 -26.12 -5.66
CA VAL A 278 9.83 -26.82 -4.37
C VAL A 278 8.81 -26.17 -3.42
N ARG A 279 8.78 -24.85 -3.37
CA ARG A 279 7.79 -24.10 -2.57
C ARG A 279 6.38 -24.43 -3.01
N GLN A 280 6.11 -24.30 -4.31
CA GLN A 280 4.79 -24.58 -4.89
C GLN A 280 4.34 -26.02 -4.59
N ALA A 281 5.19 -27.02 -4.86
CA ALA A 281 4.86 -28.41 -4.61
C ALA A 281 4.51 -28.66 -3.12
N THR A 282 5.29 -28.06 -2.20
CA THR A 282 5.07 -28.23 -0.76
C THR A 282 3.79 -27.54 -0.29
N VAL A 283 3.51 -26.32 -0.82
CA VAL A 283 2.26 -25.59 -0.52
C VAL A 283 1.06 -26.40 -1.03
N LEU A 284 1.09 -26.91 -2.25
CA LEU A 284 -0.01 -27.67 -2.81
C LEU A 284 -0.26 -28.98 -2.06
N ALA A 285 0.81 -29.67 -1.65
CA ALA A 285 0.70 -30.84 -0.79
C ALA A 285 0.03 -30.51 0.56
N GLN A 286 0.38 -29.38 1.20
CA GLN A 286 -0.30 -28.93 2.42
C GLN A 286 -1.77 -28.61 2.18
N LEU A 287 -2.11 -27.89 1.10
CA LEU A 287 -3.49 -27.57 0.75
C LEU A 287 -4.30 -28.86 0.48
N ALA A 288 -3.68 -29.88 -0.13
CA ALA A 288 -4.33 -31.16 -0.36
C ALA A 288 -4.58 -31.95 0.95
N GLN A 289 -3.65 -31.87 1.90
CA GLN A 289 -3.87 -32.43 3.23
C GLN A 289 -5.07 -31.77 3.93
N VAL A 290 -5.23 -30.45 3.78
CA VAL A 290 -6.27 -29.68 4.47
C VAL A 290 -7.62 -29.77 3.76
N PHE A 291 -7.69 -29.63 2.45
CA PHE A 291 -8.93 -29.49 1.69
C PHE A 291 -9.20 -30.63 0.70
N GLY A 292 -8.32 -31.64 0.67
CA GLY A 292 -8.47 -32.80 -0.19
C GLY A 292 -7.68 -32.75 -1.49
N PRO A 293 -7.59 -33.86 -2.22
CA PRO A 293 -6.64 -34.07 -3.32
C PRO A 293 -6.84 -33.15 -4.54
N LEU A 294 -8.01 -32.54 -4.70
CA LEU A 294 -8.25 -31.56 -5.77
C LEU A 294 -7.34 -30.33 -5.63
N ALA A 295 -6.84 -30.04 -4.43
CA ALA A 295 -5.93 -28.94 -4.19
C ALA A 295 -4.53 -29.11 -4.81
N GLU A 296 -4.15 -30.32 -5.23
CA GLU A 296 -2.88 -30.57 -5.93
C GLU A 296 -2.85 -30.04 -7.36
N ASN A 297 -4.03 -29.73 -7.96
CA ASN A 297 -4.18 -29.41 -9.36
C ASN A 297 -4.69 -27.97 -9.59
N PRO A 298 -3.92 -26.94 -9.23
CA PRO A 298 -4.30 -25.56 -9.48
C PRO A 298 -4.21 -25.24 -10.99
N VAL A 299 -5.07 -24.35 -11.47
CA VAL A 299 -5.00 -23.80 -12.83
C VAL A 299 -3.99 -22.65 -12.95
N ALA A 300 -3.62 -22.04 -11.81
CA ALA A 300 -2.54 -21.07 -11.71
C ALA A 300 -2.01 -21.01 -10.26
N TYR A 301 -0.78 -20.53 -10.11
CA TYR A 301 -0.14 -20.32 -8.81
C TYR A 301 0.64 -19.01 -8.82
N HIS A 302 0.47 -18.23 -7.77
CA HIS A 302 1.16 -16.96 -7.56
C HIS A 302 1.79 -16.93 -6.18
N GLU A 303 2.93 -16.26 -6.04
CA GLU A 303 3.51 -15.97 -4.73
C GLU A 303 4.29 -14.66 -4.76
N LEU A 304 4.41 -14.05 -3.59
CA LEU A 304 5.24 -12.87 -3.37
C LEU A 304 5.82 -12.88 -1.97
N ASP A 305 7.13 -12.72 -1.88
CA ASP A 305 7.83 -12.44 -0.62
C ASP A 305 8.11 -10.94 -0.50
N TRP A 306 7.35 -10.25 0.34
CA TRP A 306 7.51 -8.81 0.58
C TRP A 306 8.86 -8.46 1.22
N ALA A 307 9.52 -9.42 1.91
CA ALA A 307 10.87 -9.22 2.43
C ALA A 307 11.92 -9.03 1.33
N GLN A 308 11.62 -9.46 0.10
CA GLN A 308 12.50 -9.30 -1.06
C GLN A 308 12.15 -8.06 -1.91
N GLU A 309 11.17 -7.24 -1.49
CA GLU A 309 10.71 -6.07 -2.22
C GLU A 309 11.51 -4.80 -1.85
N PRO A 310 12.55 -4.40 -2.62
CA PRO A 310 13.51 -3.36 -2.22
C PRO A 310 12.90 -1.96 -2.16
N LEU A 311 11.72 -1.74 -2.76
CA LEU A 311 10.98 -0.47 -2.69
C LEU A 311 9.91 -0.49 -1.57
N THR A 312 9.97 -1.46 -0.68
CA THR A 312 9.10 -1.58 0.51
C THR A 312 9.93 -1.85 1.75
N THR A 313 10.82 -2.85 1.68
CA THR A 313 11.55 -3.44 2.80
C THR A 313 13.01 -3.01 2.78
N VAL A 314 13.59 -2.82 3.93
CA VAL A 314 15.00 -2.53 4.13
C VAL A 314 15.63 -3.60 5.03
N PRO A 315 16.98 -3.75 5.05
CA PRO A 315 17.63 -4.79 5.85
C PRO A 315 17.25 -4.79 7.34
N SER A 316 16.87 -3.64 7.89
CA SER A 316 16.42 -3.53 9.30
C SER A 316 14.97 -3.98 9.55
N ASP A 317 14.24 -4.39 8.52
CA ASP A 317 12.87 -4.95 8.63
C ASP A 317 12.87 -6.49 8.78
N GLU A 318 13.84 -7.04 9.48
CA GLU A 318 13.95 -8.49 9.70
C GLU A 318 12.83 -9.02 10.59
N GLY A 319 11.99 -9.89 10.03
CA GLY A 319 10.91 -10.58 10.74
C GLY A 319 9.73 -9.68 11.17
N PRO A 320 8.72 -10.27 11.83
CA PRO A 320 7.59 -9.53 12.35
C PRO A 320 8.04 -8.65 13.53
N PRO A 321 7.49 -7.43 13.67
CA PRO A 321 7.80 -6.58 14.81
C PRO A 321 7.33 -7.25 16.12
N ALA A 322 8.17 -7.17 17.15
CA ALA A 322 7.84 -7.74 18.46
C ALA A 322 6.54 -7.18 19.05
N ASN A 323 6.25 -5.92 18.76
CA ASN A 323 5.02 -5.26 19.13
C ASN A 323 4.44 -4.52 17.93
N VAL A 324 3.16 -4.69 17.67
CA VAL A 324 2.42 -3.93 16.64
C VAL A 324 1.98 -2.61 17.27
N PRO A 325 2.44 -1.45 16.78
CA PRO A 325 1.99 -0.16 17.29
C PRO A 325 0.48 0.02 17.07
N LEU A 326 -0.19 0.69 18.01
CA LEU A 326 -1.59 1.09 17.83
C LEU A 326 -1.71 2.39 17.02
N LYS A 327 -0.67 3.23 17.09
CA LYS A 327 -0.64 4.58 16.48
C LYS A 327 0.74 4.86 15.92
N GLY A 328 0.78 5.63 14.85
CA GLY A 328 2.01 6.21 14.33
C GLY A 328 2.58 7.29 15.27
N PRO A 329 3.89 7.54 15.24
CA PRO A 329 4.52 8.59 16.04
C PRO A 329 3.94 9.97 15.75
N ALA A 330 3.67 10.76 16.80
CA ALA A 330 3.14 12.12 16.64
C ALA A 330 4.11 13.02 15.83
N LEU A 331 5.41 12.78 15.93
CA LEU A 331 6.44 13.53 15.20
C LEU A 331 6.26 13.43 13.67
N LEU A 332 5.78 12.30 13.15
CA LEU A 332 5.50 12.11 11.73
C LEU A 332 4.17 12.77 11.26
N ARG A 333 3.37 13.29 12.18
CA ARG A 333 2.16 14.06 11.86
C ARG A 333 2.38 15.57 11.94
N GLN A 334 3.60 16.02 12.18
CA GLN A 334 3.96 17.44 12.23
C GLN A 334 4.61 17.88 10.92
N PRO A 335 4.48 19.15 10.55
CA PRO A 335 5.23 19.71 9.45
C PRO A 335 6.71 19.88 9.83
N HIS A 336 7.58 19.66 8.86
CA HIS A 336 9.04 19.85 8.97
C HIS A 336 9.51 20.86 7.92
N TRP A 337 10.76 21.32 8.01
CA TRP A 337 11.34 22.32 7.12
C TRP A 337 10.43 23.55 6.94
N ALA A 338 9.98 24.10 8.07
CA ALA A 338 9.06 25.25 8.10
C ALA A 338 7.79 25.06 7.26
N GLY A 339 7.28 23.83 7.14
CA GLY A 339 6.07 23.51 6.38
C GLY A 339 6.34 23.08 4.92
N ALA A 340 7.60 22.87 4.55
CA ALA A 340 7.94 22.38 3.21
C ALA A 340 8.00 20.84 3.11
N LEU A 341 7.99 20.12 4.25
CA LEU A 341 8.10 18.66 4.28
C LEU A 341 7.05 18.05 5.22
N TYR A 342 6.31 17.05 4.73
CA TYR A 342 5.27 16.32 5.43
C TYR A 342 5.37 14.81 5.19
N TRP A 343 4.68 14.03 6.03
CA TRP A 343 4.66 12.58 6.01
C TRP A 343 3.24 12.05 5.87
N ALA A 344 3.08 11.01 5.08
CA ALA A 344 1.88 10.20 4.99
C ALA A 344 2.26 8.71 4.94
N GLY A 345 1.31 7.84 5.19
CA GLY A 345 1.50 6.40 5.17
C GLY A 345 0.73 5.74 6.30
N ALA A 346 0.44 4.46 6.16
CA ALA A 346 -0.26 3.70 7.19
C ALA A 346 0.47 3.75 8.54
N GLU A 347 1.80 3.86 8.52
CA GLU A 347 2.64 3.96 9.71
C GLU A 347 2.58 5.32 10.42
N THR A 348 1.98 6.33 9.80
CA THR A 348 1.77 7.66 10.42
C THR A 348 0.37 7.84 11.00
N SER A 349 -0.55 6.89 10.78
CA SER A 349 -1.94 6.94 11.24
C SER A 349 -2.07 7.16 12.74
N ALA A 350 -3.07 7.95 13.14
CA ALA A 350 -3.39 8.21 14.54
C ALA A 350 -4.34 7.16 15.15
N SER A 351 -5.01 6.34 14.33
CA SER A 351 -6.03 5.39 14.76
C SER A 351 -5.74 3.95 14.34
N GLU A 352 -5.50 3.70 13.05
CA GLU A 352 -5.40 2.36 12.45
C GLU A 352 -4.02 2.14 11.80
N TRP A 353 -2.98 2.04 12.64
CA TRP A 353 -1.61 1.85 12.20
C TRP A 353 -1.44 0.60 11.33
N GLY A 354 -0.75 0.76 10.20
CA GLY A 354 -0.42 -0.35 9.29
C GLY A 354 -1.58 -0.81 8.40
N ARG A 355 -2.80 -0.30 8.57
CA ARG A 355 -4.01 -0.75 7.86
C ARG A 355 -4.37 0.14 6.68
N LEU A 356 -5.27 -0.33 5.81
CA LEU A 356 -5.78 0.47 4.69
C LEU A 356 -6.48 1.74 5.18
N ASP A 357 -7.27 1.65 6.26
CA ASP A 357 -7.94 2.81 6.87
C ASP A 357 -6.94 3.88 7.30
N GLY A 358 -5.87 3.47 8.00
CA GLY A 358 -4.82 4.37 8.43
C GLY A 358 -4.04 5.01 7.27
N ALA A 359 -3.90 4.30 6.15
CA ALA A 359 -3.31 4.89 4.95
C ALA A 359 -4.21 6.00 4.39
N VAL A 360 -5.52 5.79 4.33
CA VAL A 360 -6.50 6.80 3.87
C VAL A 360 -6.56 7.97 4.84
N GLU A 361 -6.66 7.70 6.16
CA GLU A 361 -6.62 8.71 7.22
C GLU A 361 -5.42 9.64 7.04
N SER A 362 -4.22 9.06 6.96
CA SER A 362 -2.98 9.82 6.86
C SER A 362 -2.90 10.67 5.59
N GLY A 363 -3.42 10.16 4.47
CA GLY A 363 -3.49 10.88 3.21
C GLY A 363 -4.38 12.13 3.29
N TRP A 364 -5.58 12.00 3.85
CA TRP A 364 -6.46 13.16 4.06
C TRP A 364 -5.92 14.12 5.12
N TRP A 365 -5.35 13.58 6.21
CA TRP A 365 -4.75 14.40 7.25
C TRP A 365 -3.65 15.30 6.67
N VAL A 366 -2.69 14.72 5.95
CA VAL A 366 -1.57 15.50 5.39
C VAL A 366 -2.05 16.54 4.38
N ALA A 367 -3.02 16.20 3.53
CA ALA A 367 -3.59 17.15 2.60
C ALA A 367 -4.19 18.37 3.32
N GLN A 368 -4.94 18.14 4.42
CA GLN A 368 -5.49 19.22 5.24
C GLN A 368 -4.38 20.08 5.89
N GLN A 369 -3.28 19.46 6.36
CA GLN A 369 -2.15 20.21 6.94
C GLN A 369 -1.49 21.12 5.90
N VAL A 370 -1.22 20.59 4.71
CA VAL A 370 -0.64 21.35 3.60
C VAL A 370 -1.54 22.52 3.18
N LEU A 371 -2.86 22.31 3.15
CA LEU A 371 -3.82 23.37 2.81
C LEU A 371 -3.93 24.47 3.87
N ARG A 372 -3.75 24.12 5.16
CA ARG A 372 -3.78 25.09 6.28
C ARG A 372 -2.51 25.94 6.37
N HIS A 373 -1.39 25.41 5.89
CA HIS A 373 -0.09 26.07 5.94
C HIS A 373 0.47 26.19 4.51
N PRO A 374 -0.20 26.97 3.63
CA PRO A 374 0.34 27.17 2.30
C PRO A 374 1.75 27.81 2.42
N PRO A 375 2.72 27.39 1.58
CA PRO A 375 4.01 28.08 1.53
C PRO A 375 3.73 29.58 1.32
N LYS A 376 4.46 30.45 2.04
CA LYS A 376 4.33 31.90 1.92
C LYS A 376 4.53 32.25 0.46
N GLN A 377 3.49 32.69 -0.22
CA GLN A 377 3.64 33.41 -1.48
C GLN A 377 4.21 34.77 -1.09
N ASP A 378 5.41 35.09 -1.56
CA ASP A 378 5.90 36.46 -1.43
C ASP A 378 4.89 37.41 -2.06
N GLY A 379 4.24 38.18 -1.20
CA GLY A 379 3.34 39.25 -1.62
C GLY A 379 4.12 40.18 -2.52
N GLY A 380 3.58 40.38 -3.72
CA GLY A 380 4.02 41.45 -4.61
C GLY A 380 4.26 42.73 -3.82
N GLY A 381 5.42 43.32 -4.00
CA GLY A 381 5.92 44.45 -3.23
C GLY A 381 4.84 45.51 -3.00
N GLU A 382 4.53 45.79 -1.74
CA GLU A 382 4.00 47.06 -1.34
C GLU A 382 5.06 48.13 -1.70
N THR A 383 4.85 48.74 -2.83
CA THR A 383 5.52 50.01 -3.14
C THR A 383 5.10 50.97 -2.04
N ARG A 384 5.97 51.16 -1.03
CA ARG A 384 5.89 52.30 -0.15
C ARG A 384 5.97 53.58 -1.03
N ARG A 385 4.84 54.21 -1.24
CA ARG A 385 4.80 55.58 -1.70
C ARG A 385 5.24 56.45 -0.50
N THR A 386 6.42 56.97 -0.62
CA THR A 386 6.88 58.16 0.13
C THR A 386 6.19 59.41 -0.39
#